data_d9da488cf4d80926d0580ea6c5aa629b
#
_entry.id   d9da488cf4d80926d0580ea6c5aa629b
#
_cell.length_a   1.000
_cell.length_b   1.000
_cell.length_c   1.000
_cell.angle_alpha   90.00
_cell.angle_beta   90.00
_cell.angle_gamma   90.00
#
_symmetry.space_group_name_H-M   'P 1'
#
loop_
_entity.id
_entity.type
_entity.pdbx_description
1 polymer ?
#
loop_
_entity_poly.entity_id
_entity_poly.type
_entity_poly.pdbx_seq_one_letter_code
_entity_poly.pdbx_strand_id
1 'polypeptide(L)'
;SAASDVYKRQVILTYISLGISVFGITRALEGDFKVAIFCLALSGLCDMFDGKIARTKKNRTDDEKNFGIQIDSLCDVVCFGIFPVMICYCLGVNTPAGIGALIFYSVASVIRLAYFNVSEAKRQNETSENRQYYQGLPITSMAIILPFLYLMRRYCGLYFLLSLIHI
;
A
#
# COMPACT_ATOMS: atom_id res chain seq x y z
N SER A 1 -6.86 28.11 -10.11
CA SER A 1 -7.92 27.50 -10.91
C SER A 1 -8.29 26.15 -10.29
N ALA A 2 -9.60 25.80 -10.33
CA ALA A 2 -10.12 24.56 -9.69
C ALA A 2 -9.35 23.27 -10.07
N ALA A 3 -8.70 23.26 -11.22
CA ALA A 3 -7.86 22.16 -11.68
C ALA A 3 -6.57 21.97 -10.84
N SER A 4 -5.90 23.06 -10.49
CA SER A 4 -4.70 23.06 -9.63
C SER A 4 -5.04 22.60 -8.21
N ASP A 5 -6.23 22.93 -7.69
CA ASP A 5 -6.62 22.65 -6.32
C ASP A 5 -6.93 21.15 -6.09
N VAL A 6 -7.51 20.47 -7.08
CA VAL A 6 -7.78 19.02 -6.98
C VAL A 6 -6.48 18.21 -7.08
N TYR A 7 -5.54 18.62 -7.95
CA TYR A 7 -4.20 18.00 -8.02
C TYR A 7 -3.47 18.12 -6.67
N LYS A 8 -3.46 19.32 -6.09
CA LYS A 8 -2.90 19.55 -4.76
C LYS A 8 -3.56 18.66 -3.70
N ARG A 9 -4.88 18.48 -3.75
CA ARG A 9 -5.59 17.62 -2.78
C ARG A 9 -5.23 16.14 -2.91
N GLN A 10 -5.05 15.60 -4.13
CA GLN A 10 -4.60 14.22 -4.34
C GLN A 10 -3.21 14.02 -3.76
N VAL A 11 -2.24 14.84 -4.15
CA VAL A 11 -0.86 14.76 -3.67
C VAL A 11 -0.77 14.94 -2.15
N ILE A 12 -1.58 15.82 -1.57
CA ILE A 12 -1.65 16.02 -0.12
C ILE A 12 -2.14 14.74 0.58
N LEU A 13 -3.17 14.08 0.03
CA LEU A 13 -3.71 12.86 0.64
C LEU A 13 -2.69 11.71 0.60
N THR A 14 -1.96 11.56 -0.52
CA THR A 14 -0.86 10.61 -0.65
C THR A 14 0.26 10.90 0.37
N TYR A 15 0.62 12.17 0.57
CA TYR A 15 1.61 12.55 1.60
C TYR A 15 1.10 12.32 3.03
N ILE A 16 -0.18 12.53 3.30
CA ILE A 16 -0.79 12.21 4.59
C ILE A 16 -0.72 10.70 4.83
N SER A 17 -1.06 9.87 3.83
CA SER A 17 -0.94 8.42 3.91
C SER A 17 0.49 7.98 4.23
N LEU A 18 1.48 8.56 3.54
CA LEU A 18 2.89 8.31 3.82
C LEU A 18 3.27 8.72 5.24
N GLY A 19 2.84 9.90 5.70
CA GLY A 19 3.11 10.39 7.06
C GLY A 19 2.51 9.47 8.13
N ILE A 20 1.27 9.00 7.93
CA ILE A 20 0.62 8.02 8.81
C ILE A 20 1.40 6.71 8.84
N SER A 21 1.89 6.24 7.68
CA SER A 21 2.67 5.00 7.60
C SER A 21 4.01 5.12 8.30
N VAL A 22 4.73 6.22 8.14
CA VAL A 22 6.00 6.48 8.85
C VAL A 22 5.76 6.56 10.37
N PHE A 23 4.72 7.26 10.81
CA PHE A 23 4.33 7.29 12.22
C PHE A 23 3.97 5.88 12.73
N GLY A 24 3.23 5.09 11.96
CA GLY A 24 2.90 3.71 12.30
C GLY A 24 4.15 2.82 12.43
N ILE A 25 5.18 3.02 11.59
CA ILE A 25 6.47 2.33 11.71
C ILE A 25 7.14 2.67 13.06
N THR A 26 7.15 3.94 13.46
CA THR A 26 7.72 4.31 14.77
C THR A 26 6.98 3.65 15.93
N ARG A 27 5.66 3.58 15.85
CA ARG A 27 4.84 2.86 16.86
C ARG A 27 5.11 1.37 16.89
N ALA A 28 5.31 0.73 15.71
CA ALA A 28 5.68 -0.68 15.64
C ALA A 28 7.03 -0.96 16.31
N LEU A 29 8.02 -0.08 16.11
CA LEU A 29 9.35 -0.17 16.74
C LEU A 29 9.28 0.01 18.25
N GLU A 30 8.35 0.81 18.76
CA GLU A 30 8.11 0.98 20.20
C GLU A 30 7.27 -0.16 20.82
N GLY A 31 6.78 -1.11 19.99
CA GLY A 31 5.96 -2.24 20.43
C GLY A 31 4.46 -1.91 20.55
N ASP A 32 4.03 -0.73 20.15
CA ASP A 32 2.60 -0.37 20.13
C ASP A 32 1.93 -0.83 18.83
N PHE A 33 1.77 -2.15 18.71
CA PHE A 33 1.22 -2.79 17.51
C PHE A 33 -0.24 -2.42 17.22
N LYS A 34 -1.02 -2.03 18.24
CA LYS A 34 -2.42 -1.63 18.03
C LYS A 34 -2.49 -0.36 17.21
N VAL A 35 -1.68 0.64 17.59
CA VAL A 35 -1.61 1.90 16.86
C VAL A 35 -0.97 1.70 15.49
N ALA A 36 0.09 0.89 15.37
CA ALA A 36 0.70 0.57 14.09
C ALA A 36 -0.29 -0.07 13.10
N ILE A 37 -1.05 -1.07 13.54
CA ILE A 37 -2.07 -1.74 12.74
C ILE A 37 -3.21 -0.78 12.34
N PHE A 38 -3.63 0.09 13.26
CA PHE A 38 -4.62 1.12 12.98
C PHE A 38 -4.10 2.12 11.93
N CYS A 39 -2.84 2.55 12.02
CA CYS A 39 -2.21 3.41 11.03
C CYS A 39 -2.14 2.75 9.65
N LEU A 40 -1.85 1.44 9.58
CA LEU A 40 -1.84 0.70 8.32
C LEU A 40 -3.23 0.68 7.67
N ALA A 41 -4.28 0.39 8.43
CA ALA A 41 -5.65 0.41 7.93
C ALA A 41 -6.07 1.83 7.48
N LEU A 42 -5.70 2.86 8.24
CA LEU A 42 -5.98 4.25 7.90
C LEU A 42 -5.25 4.70 6.63
N SER A 43 -3.98 4.31 6.47
CA SER A 43 -3.21 4.54 5.25
C SER A 43 -3.90 3.92 4.02
N GLY A 44 -4.39 2.67 4.14
CA GLY A 44 -5.16 2.02 3.06
C GLY A 44 -6.48 2.71 2.74
N LEU A 45 -7.16 3.28 3.74
CA LEU A 45 -8.34 4.12 3.50
C LEU A 45 -7.99 5.40 2.74
N CYS A 46 -6.90 6.09 3.10
CA CYS A 46 -6.43 7.28 2.40
C CYS A 46 -6.14 6.99 0.92
N ASP A 47 -5.44 5.88 0.62
CA ASP A 47 -5.14 5.41 -0.73
C ASP A 47 -6.43 5.12 -1.53
N MET A 48 -7.42 4.49 -0.92
CA MET A 48 -8.70 4.24 -1.58
C MET A 48 -9.43 5.54 -1.96
N PHE A 49 -9.30 6.60 -1.16
CA PHE A 49 -9.94 7.89 -1.41
C PHE A 49 -9.19 8.71 -2.46
N ASP A 50 -7.86 8.75 -2.45
CA ASP A 50 -7.07 9.49 -3.43
C ASP A 50 -7.19 8.89 -4.83
N GLY A 51 -7.23 7.57 -4.97
CA GLY A 51 -7.54 6.87 -6.21
C GLY A 51 -8.93 7.22 -6.78
N LYS A 52 -9.95 7.40 -5.93
CA LYS A 52 -11.27 7.88 -6.38
C LYS A 52 -11.22 9.33 -6.87
N ILE A 53 -10.54 10.21 -6.15
CA ILE A 53 -10.38 11.63 -6.50
C ILE A 53 -9.60 11.75 -7.83
N ALA A 54 -8.57 10.93 -8.02
CA ALA A 54 -7.77 10.89 -9.25
C ALA A 54 -8.61 10.61 -10.50
N ARG A 55 -9.57 9.68 -10.41
CA ARG A 55 -10.44 9.27 -11.54
C ARG A 55 -11.49 10.32 -11.93
N THR A 56 -11.83 11.24 -11.04
CA THR A 56 -12.87 12.25 -11.29
C THR A 56 -12.41 13.37 -12.22
N LYS A 57 -11.10 13.48 -12.49
CA LYS A 57 -10.51 14.62 -13.21
C LYS A 57 -10.24 14.33 -14.67
N LYS A 58 -10.94 15.05 -15.58
CA LYS A 58 -10.82 14.89 -17.05
C LYS A 58 -9.76 15.80 -17.71
N ASN A 59 -9.31 16.90 -17.05
CA ASN A 59 -8.40 17.89 -17.64
C ASN A 59 -7.08 17.95 -16.85
N ARG A 60 -6.16 17.01 -17.10
CA ARG A 60 -4.77 17.04 -16.60
C ARG A 60 -3.82 17.14 -17.77
N THR A 61 -2.69 17.82 -17.57
CA THR A 61 -1.55 17.69 -18.48
C THR A 61 -0.93 16.30 -18.31
N ASP A 62 -0.29 15.78 -19.35
CA ASP A 62 0.36 14.46 -19.32
C ASP A 62 1.45 14.40 -18.24
N ASP A 63 2.19 15.50 -18.03
CA ASP A 63 3.22 15.60 -17.00
C ASP A 63 2.63 15.53 -15.58
N GLU A 64 1.52 16.24 -15.30
CA GLU A 64 0.83 16.18 -14.01
C GLU A 64 0.28 14.78 -13.73
N LYS A 65 -0.20 14.09 -14.75
CA LYS A 65 -0.72 12.73 -14.64
C LYS A 65 0.40 11.75 -14.33
N ASN A 66 1.51 11.82 -15.09
CA ASN A 66 2.67 10.95 -14.88
C ASN A 66 3.30 11.16 -13.52
N PHE A 67 3.47 12.41 -13.10
CA PHE A 67 4.01 12.73 -11.77
C PHE A 67 3.11 12.19 -10.65
N GLY A 68 1.77 12.34 -10.77
CA GLY A 68 0.83 11.79 -9.79
C GLY A 68 0.92 10.28 -9.66
N ILE A 69 1.00 9.54 -10.77
CA ILE A 69 1.16 8.08 -10.78
C ILE A 69 2.47 7.66 -10.13
N GLN A 70 3.58 8.36 -10.42
CA GLN A 70 4.89 8.02 -9.86
C GLN A 70 4.93 8.24 -8.35
N ILE A 71 4.43 9.38 -7.86
CA ILE A 71 4.42 9.68 -6.42
C ILE A 71 3.55 8.71 -5.64
N ASP A 72 2.37 8.39 -6.16
CA ASP A 72 1.44 7.42 -5.61
C ASP A 72 2.12 6.05 -5.47
N SER A 73 2.74 5.57 -6.54
CA SER A 73 3.45 4.30 -6.53
C SER A 73 4.64 4.26 -5.57
N LEU A 74 5.40 5.34 -5.44
CA LEU A 74 6.51 5.42 -4.48
C LEU A 74 6.01 5.39 -3.04
N CYS A 75 4.91 6.09 -2.75
CA CYS A 75 4.28 6.05 -1.43
C CYS A 75 3.70 4.67 -1.12
N ASP A 76 3.08 4.00 -2.09
CA ASP A 76 2.52 2.65 -1.94
C ASP A 76 3.58 1.60 -1.58
N VAL A 77 4.78 1.70 -2.15
CA VAL A 77 5.90 0.83 -1.76
C VAL A 77 6.21 0.98 -0.27
N VAL A 78 6.22 2.18 0.26
CA VAL A 78 6.47 2.43 1.69
C VAL A 78 5.28 1.98 2.53
N CYS A 79 4.07 2.39 2.17
CA CYS A 79 2.85 2.17 2.95
C CYS A 79 2.43 0.69 3.00
N PHE A 80 2.58 -0.03 1.88
CA PHE A 80 2.07 -1.41 1.75
C PHE A 80 3.15 -2.44 1.42
N GLY A 81 4.35 -2.01 1.00
CA GLY A 81 5.51 -2.87 0.82
C GLY A 81 6.37 -2.97 2.07
N ILE A 82 6.81 -1.85 2.64
CA ILE A 82 7.76 -1.82 3.75
C ILE A 82 7.08 -1.79 5.11
N PHE A 83 6.05 -0.99 5.30
CA PHE A 83 5.38 -0.85 6.60
C PHE A 83 4.84 -2.19 7.15
N PRO A 84 4.12 -3.04 6.37
CA PRO A 84 3.72 -4.37 6.84
C PRO A 84 4.89 -5.25 7.23
N VAL A 85 6.00 -5.17 6.49
CA VAL A 85 7.24 -5.91 6.79
C VAL A 85 7.80 -5.52 8.16
N MET A 86 7.84 -4.22 8.45
CA MET A 86 8.30 -3.71 9.76
C MET A 86 7.40 -4.19 10.89
N ILE A 87 6.08 -4.17 10.70
CA ILE A 87 5.15 -4.71 11.70
C ILE A 87 5.41 -6.20 11.93
N CYS A 88 5.52 -7.00 10.88
CA CYS A 88 5.77 -8.44 10.98
C CYS A 88 7.10 -8.74 11.67
N TYR A 89 8.17 -8.02 11.31
CA TYR A 89 9.47 -8.17 11.96
C TYR A 89 9.39 -7.87 13.46
N CYS A 90 8.79 -6.76 13.85
CA CYS A 90 8.61 -6.38 15.25
C CYS A 90 7.67 -7.34 16.02
N LEU A 91 6.72 -7.99 15.34
CA LEU A 91 5.87 -9.03 15.92
C LEU A 91 6.61 -10.38 16.17
N GLY A 92 7.88 -10.49 15.75
CA GLY A 92 8.72 -11.66 16.02
C GLY A 92 9.02 -12.53 14.80
N VAL A 93 8.73 -12.09 13.58
CA VAL A 93 9.15 -12.77 12.34
C VAL A 93 10.63 -12.42 12.06
N ASN A 94 11.54 -12.87 12.95
CA ASN A 94 12.96 -12.53 12.92
C ASN A 94 13.89 -13.73 12.69
N THR A 95 13.33 -14.91 12.38
CA THR A 95 14.11 -16.08 11.97
C THR A 95 14.73 -15.86 10.59
N PRO A 96 15.86 -16.54 10.24
CA PRO A 96 16.45 -16.40 8.90
C PRO A 96 15.46 -16.68 7.77
N ALA A 97 14.63 -17.70 7.90
CA ALA A 97 13.57 -18.00 6.94
C ALA A 97 12.48 -16.90 6.90
N GLY A 98 12.07 -16.39 8.06
CA GLY A 98 11.11 -15.29 8.18
C GLY A 98 11.63 -14.01 7.52
N ILE A 99 12.89 -13.63 7.79
CA ILE A 99 13.53 -12.49 7.14
C ILE A 99 13.59 -12.70 5.62
N GLY A 100 13.93 -13.89 5.15
CA GLY A 100 13.90 -14.23 3.72
C GLY A 100 12.52 -14.02 3.10
N ALA A 101 11.47 -14.46 3.78
CA ALA A 101 10.08 -14.24 3.32
C ALA A 101 9.69 -12.74 3.29
N LEU A 102 10.11 -11.96 4.29
CA LEU A 102 9.88 -10.52 4.32
C LEU A 102 10.60 -9.77 3.19
N ILE A 103 11.85 -10.16 2.89
CA ILE A 103 12.62 -9.64 1.75
C ILE A 103 11.90 -9.98 0.44
N PHE A 104 11.51 -11.25 0.27
CA PHE A 104 10.80 -11.70 -0.92
C PHE A 104 9.49 -10.93 -1.13
N TYR A 105 8.72 -10.74 -0.07
CA TYR A 105 7.49 -9.93 -0.11
C TYR A 105 7.76 -8.50 -0.56
N SER A 106 8.79 -7.84 0.00
CA SER A 106 9.15 -6.46 -0.37
C SER A 106 9.52 -6.36 -1.85
N VAL A 107 10.36 -7.26 -2.35
CA VAL A 107 10.77 -7.30 -3.75
C VAL A 107 9.57 -7.57 -4.66
N ALA A 108 8.75 -8.56 -4.34
CA ALA A 108 7.54 -8.88 -5.09
C ALA A 108 6.56 -7.70 -5.15
N SER A 109 6.44 -6.93 -4.05
CA SER A 109 5.63 -5.72 -3.99
C SER A 109 6.08 -4.67 -4.99
N VAL A 110 7.38 -4.40 -5.06
CA VAL A 110 7.98 -3.44 -6.01
C VAL A 110 7.77 -3.89 -7.46
N ILE A 111 8.10 -5.15 -7.76
CA ILE A 111 7.96 -5.72 -9.12
C ILE A 111 6.50 -5.63 -9.57
N ARG A 112 5.58 -6.01 -8.69
CA ARG A 112 4.15 -5.99 -9.00
C ARG A 112 3.65 -4.59 -9.30
N LEU A 113 4.05 -3.60 -8.51
CA LEU A 113 3.63 -2.21 -8.69
C LEU A 113 4.20 -1.63 -9.98
N ALA A 114 5.48 -1.89 -10.28
CA ALA A 114 6.11 -1.52 -11.53
C ALA A 114 5.39 -2.13 -12.74
N TYR A 115 5.08 -3.45 -12.69
CA TYR A 115 4.35 -4.13 -13.74
C TYR A 115 2.95 -3.54 -13.95
N PHE A 116 2.25 -3.23 -12.85
CA PHE A 116 0.92 -2.60 -12.91
C PHE A 116 0.99 -1.23 -13.61
N ASN A 117 1.97 -0.39 -13.27
CA ASN A 117 2.14 0.93 -13.86
C ASN A 117 2.43 0.85 -15.36
N VAL A 118 3.31 -0.06 -15.78
CA VAL A 118 3.61 -0.28 -17.21
C VAL A 118 2.38 -0.78 -17.97
N SER A 119 1.65 -1.74 -17.40
CA SER A 119 0.43 -2.29 -17.99
C SER A 119 -0.67 -1.24 -18.13
N GLU A 120 -0.81 -0.37 -17.13
CA GLU A 120 -1.79 0.70 -17.14
C GLU A 120 -1.43 1.80 -18.16
N ALA A 121 -0.15 2.15 -18.27
CA ALA A 121 0.32 3.10 -19.27
C ALA A 121 0.08 2.60 -20.70
N LYS A 122 0.37 1.32 -20.97
CA LYS A 122 0.07 0.69 -22.28
C LYS A 122 -1.42 0.72 -22.59
N ARG A 123 -2.26 0.32 -21.63
CA ARG A 123 -3.71 0.31 -21.79
C ARG A 123 -4.27 1.69 -22.11
N GLN A 124 -3.79 2.73 -21.44
CA GLN A 124 -4.26 4.10 -21.67
C GLN A 124 -3.88 4.64 -23.06
N ASN A 125 -2.85 4.10 -23.68
CA ASN A 125 -2.49 4.41 -25.07
C ASN A 125 -3.34 3.67 -26.10
N GLU A 126 -3.94 2.53 -25.74
CA GLU A 126 -4.70 1.68 -26.65
C GLU A 126 -6.22 1.88 -26.55
N THR A 127 -6.75 2.17 -25.36
CA THR A 127 -8.19 2.32 -25.10
C THR A 127 -8.47 3.35 -24.03
N SER A 128 -9.57 4.12 -24.20
CA SER A 128 -10.11 5.06 -23.20
C SER A 128 -11.08 4.39 -22.20
N GLU A 129 -11.33 3.07 -22.31
CA GLU A 129 -12.25 2.35 -21.45
C GLU A 129 -11.66 2.02 -20.07
N ASN A 130 -12.50 2.01 -19.03
CA ASN A 130 -12.09 1.61 -17.68
C ASN A 130 -11.78 0.12 -17.60
N ARG A 131 -10.73 -0.22 -16.82
CA ARG A 131 -10.31 -1.60 -16.61
C ARG A 131 -11.43 -2.41 -15.93
N GLN A 132 -11.91 -3.48 -16.60
CA GLN A 132 -12.96 -4.36 -16.06
C GLN A 132 -12.42 -5.50 -15.18
N TYR A 133 -11.15 -5.88 -15.36
CA TYR A 133 -10.52 -6.99 -14.62
C TYR A 133 -9.15 -6.61 -14.07
N TYR A 134 -8.92 -6.87 -12.77
CA TYR A 134 -7.62 -6.79 -12.13
C TYR A 134 -6.92 -8.15 -12.18
N GLN A 135 -5.68 -8.19 -12.62
CA GLN A 135 -4.86 -9.39 -12.55
C GLN A 135 -4.25 -9.52 -11.15
N GLY A 136 -4.93 -10.25 -10.27
CA GLY A 136 -4.49 -10.56 -8.90
C GLY A 136 -4.83 -9.47 -7.86
N LEU A 137 -4.51 -9.74 -6.57
CA LEU A 137 -4.80 -8.85 -5.45
C LEU A 137 -3.95 -7.58 -5.50
N PRO A 138 -4.52 -6.36 -5.34
CA PRO A 138 -3.73 -5.13 -5.25
C PRO A 138 -2.82 -5.14 -4.01
N ILE A 139 -1.70 -4.42 -4.05
CA ILE A 139 -0.75 -4.34 -2.94
C ILE A 139 -1.41 -3.73 -1.68
N THR A 140 -2.33 -2.80 -1.88
CA THR A 140 -3.13 -2.13 -0.84
C THR A 140 -4.01 -3.09 -0.04
N SER A 141 -4.26 -4.32 -0.55
CA SER A 141 -5.01 -5.34 0.19
C SER A 141 -4.33 -5.74 1.51
N MET A 142 -3.02 -5.51 1.67
CA MET A 142 -2.31 -5.72 2.93
C MET A 142 -2.82 -4.83 4.06
N ALA A 143 -3.38 -3.65 3.74
CA ALA A 143 -4.03 -2.78 4.71
C ALA A 143 -5.31 -3.38 5.33
N ILE A 144 -5.86 -4.44 4.73
CA ILE A 144 -7.00 -5.19 5.25
C ILE A 144 -6.54 -6.53 5.82
N ILE A 145 -5.68 -7.25 5.09
CA ILE A 145 -5.25 -8.60 5.45
C ILE A 145 -4.48 -8.60 6.77
N LEU A 146 -3.50 -7.72 6.93
CA LEU A 146 -2.66 -7.71 8.14
C LEU A 146 -3.43 -7.30 9.41
N PRO A 147 -4.29 -6.26 9.41
CA PRO A 147 -5.17 -5.98 10.54
C PRO A 147 -6.10 -7.15 10.88
N PHE A 148 -6.67 -7.81 9.88
CA PHE A 148 -7.53 -8.98 10.09
C PHE A 148 -6.74 -10.14 10.72
N LEU A 149 -5.56 -10.47 10.23
CA LEU A 149 -4.69 -11.49 10.80
C LEU A 149 -4.26 -11.15 12.25
N TYR A 150 -3.97 -9.88 12.51
CA TYR A 150 -3.61 -9.42 13.85
C TYR A 150 -4.78 -9.59 14.85
N LEU A 151 -6.01 -9.33 14.43
CA LEU A 151 -7.19 -9.59 15.24
C LEU A 151 -7.41 -11.09 15.47
N MET A 152 -7.23 -11.91 14.43
CA MET A 152 -7.32 -13.36 14.51
C MET A 152 -6.25 -13.99 15.42
N ARG A 153 -5.09 -13.35 15.59
CA ARG A 153 -4.04 -13.79 16.52
C ARG A 153 -4.55 -14.07 17.93
N ARG A 154 -5.54 -13.31 18.39
CA ARG A 154 -6.15 -13.46 19.72
C ARG A 154 -6.93 -14.77 19.85
N TYR A 155 -7.46 -15.29 18.73
CA TYR A 155 -8.32 -16.48 18.72
C TYR A 155 -7.56 -17.76 18.33
N CYS A 156 -6.53 -17.66 17.49
CA CYS A 156 -5.85 -18.83 16.89
C CYS A 156 -4.41 -19.05 17.35
N GLY A 157 -3.85 -18.15 18.19
CA GLY A 157 -2.45 -18.23 18.62
C GLY A 157 -1.44 -17.81 17.54
N LEU A 158 -0.18 -17.58 17.97
CA LEU A 158 0.91 -17.07 17.11
C LEU A 158 1.27 -18.02 15.96
N TYR A 159 1.12 -19.33 16.18
CA TYR A 159 1.48 -20.38 15.22
C TYR A 159 0.62 -20.38 13.96
N PHE A 160 -0.63 -19.98 14.05
CA PHE A 160 -1.52 -19.90 12.90
C PHE A 160 -1.12 -18.75 11.94
N LEU A 161 -0.66 -17.64 12.49
CA LEU A 161 -0.18 -16.49 11.71
C LEU A 161 1.09 -16.83 10.92
N LEU A 162 2.00 -17.59 11.54
CA LEU A 162 3.22 -18.07 10.90
C LEU A 162 2.92 -19.12 9.81
N SER A 163 1.90 -19.95 10.00
CA SER A 163 1.46 -20.92 8.99
C SER A 163 0.85 -20.27 7.75
N LEU A 164 0.14 -19.16 7.91
CA LEU A 164 -0.48 -18.44 6.78
C LEU A 164 0.54 -17.63 5.96
N ILE A 165 1.65 -17.22 6.56
CA ILE A 165 2.77 -16.56 5.87
C ILE A 165 3.61 -17.60 5.08
N HIS A 166 3.49 -18.89 5.41
CA HIS A 166 4.18 -20.00 4.73
C HIS A 166 3.47 -20.50 3.45
N ILE A 167 2.24 -20.01 3.15
CA ILE A 167 1.51 -20.29 1.91
C ILE A 167 1.60 -19.07 0.97
#